data_17bfc30226d2d56cc2ceadbfd1f8349d
#
_entry.id   17bfc30226d2d56cc2ceadbfd1f8349d
#
_cell.length_a   1.000
_cell.length_b   1.000
_cell.length_c   1.000
_cell.angle_alpha   90.00
_cell.angle_beta   90.00
_cell.angle_gamma   90.00
#
_symmetry.space_group_name_H-M   'P 1'
#
loop_
_entity.id
_entity.type
_entity.pdbx_description
1 polymer ?
#
loop_
_entity_poly.entity_id
_entity_poly.type
_entity_poly.pdbx_seq_one_letter_code
_entity_poly.pdbx_strand_id
1 'polypeptide(L)'
;MLNLYKLIEILVSLQSLVITSMLPVYIPLPFIYKSSNNLELPITWQIPTIILLTLIFHKKVVFRAFSIYIILGLFIFPLFHQGGSIGYLLTPNFGYLLGLYPLIKIIDNLNTKNKINVGIFLKNGFIAISAMHLTGIFYSQFNLFLYNLGKYSLGKIGYHFLMLFPLLLLIKPIEHLKHNK
;
A
#
# COMPACT_ATOMS: atom_id res chain seq x y z
N MET A 1 20.01 -14.62 14.67
CA MET A 1 20.54 -13.25 14.57
C MET A 1 19.98 -12.57 13.31
N LEU A 2 19.48 -11.33 13.42
CA LEU A 2 19.14 -10.54 12.24
C LEU A 2 20.46 -10.15 11.55
N ASN A 3 20.63 -10.54 10.29
CA ASN A 3 21.77 -10.09 9.50
C ASN A 3 21.63 -8.57 9.29
N LEU A 4 22.71 -7.81 9.35
CA LEU A 4 22.73 -6.34 9.17
C LEU A 4 21.97 -5.91 7.89
N TYR A 5 22.13 -6.64 6.80
CA TYR A 5 21.38 -6.37 5.54
C TYR A 5 19.87 -6.43 5.72
N LYS A 6 19.35 -7.43 6.44
CA LYS A 6 17.90 -7.53 6.72
C LYS A 6 17.39 -6.40 7.61
N LEU A 7 18.22 -5.93 8.54
CA LEU A 7 17.88 -4.77 9.36
C LEU A 7 17.76 -3.51 8.50
N ILE A 8 18.71 -3.29 7.59
CA ILE A 8 18.67 -2.16 6.65
C ILE A 8 17.41 -2.25 5.76
N GLU A 9 17.10 -3.42 5.20
CA GLU A 9 15.89 -3.63 4.38
C GLU A 9 14.60 -3.29 5.18
N ILE A 10 14.51 -3.68 6.46
CA ILE A 10 13.38 -3.35 7.33
C ILE A 10 13.30 -1.84 7.57
N LEU A 11 14.42 -1.18 7.87
CA LEU A 11 14.47 0.26 8.11
C LEU A 11 14.07 1.05 6.86
N VAL A 12 14.60 0.70 5.69
CA VAL A 12 14.23 1.32 4.40
C VAL A 12 12.74 1.12 4.13
N SER A 13 12.22 -0.08 4.34
CA SER A 13 10.79 -0.37 4.15
C SER A 13 9.92 0.44 5.10
N LEU A 14 10.30 0.51 6.38
CA LEU A 14 9.58 1.29 7.40
C LEU A 14 9.56 2.78 7.05
N GLN A 15 10.72 3.35 6.74
CA GLN A 15 10.83 4.75 6.36
C GLN A 15 10.00 5.08 5.12
N SER A 16 10.05 4.23 4.10
CA SER A 16 9.24 4.37 2.88
C SER A 16 7.74 4.37 3.20
N LEU A 17 7.27 3.46 4.08
CA LEU A 17 5.87 3.38 4.49
C LEU A 17 5.41 4.65 5.24
N VAL A 18 6.24 5.15 6.16
CA VAL A 18 5.93 6.38 6.91
C VAL A 18 5.78 7.57 5.96
N ILE A 19 6.76 7.78 5.07
CA ILE A 19 6.73 8.90 4.14
C ILE A 19 5.51 8.79 3.21
N THR A 20 5.30 7.64 2.59
CA THR A 20 4.27 7.48 1.56
C THR A 20 2.85 7.40 2.11
N SER A 21 2.67 7.10 3.39
CA SER A 21 1.37 7.20 4.05
C SER A 21 0.86 8.65 4.17
N MET A 22 1.77 9.63 4.17
CA MET A 22 1.47 11.06 4.26
C MET A 22 1.46 11.77 2.90
N LEU A 23 1.98 11.12 1.84
CA LEU A 23 2.04 11.71 0.51
C LEU A 23 0.76 11.44 -0.28
N PRO A 24 -0.07 12.47 -0.59
CA PRO A 24 -1.20 12.31 -1.46
C PRO A 24 -0.77 12.07 -2.92
N VAL A 25 -1.64 11.47 -3.70
CA VAL A 25 -1.42 11.25 -5.13
C VAL A 25 -1.99 12.42 -5.91
N TYR A 26 -1.18 13.03 -6.78
CA TYR A 26 -1.59 14.10 -7.68
C TYR A 26 -1.51 13.64 -9.13
N ILE A 27 -2.53 14.00 -9.94
CA ILE A 27 -2.50 13.84 -11.39
C ILE A 27 -2.34 15.24 -12.01
N PRO A 28 -1.28 15.49 -12.80
CA PRO A 28 -1.16 16.75 -13.53
C PRO A 28 -2.22 16.82 -14.64
N LEU A 29 -2.95 17.92 -14.69
CA LEU A 29 -3.95 18.19 -15.73
C LEU A 29 -3.41 19.27 -16.67
N PRO A 30 -2.78 18.91 -17.79
CA PRO A 30 -2.03 19.85 -18.63
C PRO A 30 -2.91 20.87 -19.38
N PHE A 31 -4.25 20.72 -19.38
CA PHE A 31 -5.16 21.51 -20.22
C PHE A 31 -6.19 22.35 -19.44
N ILE A 32 -6.13 22.41 -18.12
CA ILE A 32 -7.10 23.20 -17.34
C ILE A 32 -6.45 24.50 -16.87
N TYR A 33 -6.92 25.62 -17.46
CA TYR A 33 -6.50 26.99 -17.21
C TYR A 33 -7.01 27.53 -15.86
N LYS A 34 -6.70 26.87 -14.72
CA LYS A 34 -6.97 27.41 -13.40
C LYS A 34 -5.83 27.09 -12.44
N SER A 35 -5.64 27.96 -11.46
CA SER A 35 -4.50 28.16 -10.58
C SER A 35 -3.92 26.93 -9.80
N SER A 36 -4.46 25.74 -9.99
CA SER A 36 -3.81 24.49 -9.55
C SER A 36 -4.00 23.45 -10.66
N ASN A 37 -2.95 23.23 -11.44
CA ASN A 37 -2.96 22.26 -12.54
C ASN A 37 -2.89 20.79 -12.09
N ASN A 38 -3.12 20.50 -10.81
CA ASN A 38 -3.02 19.16 -10.25
C ASN A 38 -4.35 18.75 -9.61
N LEU A 39 -4.83 17.57 -9.97
CA LEU A 39 -5.95 16.93 -9.31
C LEU A 39 -5.41 16.06 -8.18
N GLU A 40 -5.76 16.39 -6.93
CA GLU A 40 -5.47 15.54 -5.79
C GLU A 40 -6.45 14.36 -5.73
N LEU A 41 -5.93 13.14 -5.73
CA LEU A 41 -6.74 11.95 -5.57
C LEU A 41 -6.96 11.65 -4.07
N PRO A 42 -8.10 11.05 -3.68
CA PRO A 42 -8.41 10.73 -2.28
C PRO A 42 -7.64 9.49 -1.76
N ILE A 43 -6.41 9.29 -2.24
CA ILE A 43 -5.52 8.18 -1.92
C ILE A 43 -4.09 8.67 -1.68
N THR A 44 -3.29 7.85 -0.99
CA THR A 44 -1.86 8.10 -0.76
C THR A 44 -0.98 7.13 -1.55
N TRP A 45 0.33 7.42 -1.63
CA TRP A 45 1.31 6.53 -2.24
C TRP A 45 1.59 5.26 -1.44
N GLN A 46 0.96 5.05 -0.29
CA GLN A 46 1.21 3.91 0.60
C GLN A 46 1.00 2.55 -0.08
N ILE A 47 -0.12 2.37 -0.82
CA ILE A 47 -0.42 1.09 -1.49
C ILE A 47 0.55 0.79 -2.62
N PRO A 48 0.82 1.69 -3.57
CA PRO A 48 1.86 1.48 -4.57
C PRO A 48 3.21 1.12 -3.95
N THR A 49 3.61 1.83 -2.89
CA THR A 49 4.88 1.58 -2.20
C THR A 49 4.95 0.20 -1.57
N ILE A 50 3.90 -0.25 -0.87
CA ILE A 50 3.93 -1.58 -0.25
C ILE A 50 3.95 -2.70 -1.30
N ILE A 51 3.32 -2.51 -2.46
CA ILE A 51 3.42 -3.42 -3.60
C ILE A 51 4.87 -3.48 -4.09
N LEU A 52 5.52 -2.34 -4.32
CA LEU A 52 6.93 -2.27 -4.74
C LEU A 52 7.87 -2.91 -3.72
N LEU A 53 7.73 -2.57 -2.45
CA LEU A 53 8.54 -3.17 -1.38
C LEU A 53 8.40 -4.68 -1.35
N THR A 54 7.18 -5.19 -1.56
CA THR A 54 6.91 -6.63 -1.59
C THR A 54 7.53 -7.31 -2.82
N LEU A 55 7.64 -6.60 -3.95
CA LEU A 55 8.33 -7.10 -5.14
C LEU A 55 9.85 -7.09 -5.01
N ILE A 56 10.42 -6.12 -4.28
CA ILE A 56 11.87 -5.92 -4.13
C ILE A 56 12.44 -6.79 -2.99
N PHE A 57 11.77 -6.78 -1.85
CA PHE A 57 12.21 -7.45 -0.62
C PHE A 57 11.41 -8.73 -0.36
N HIS A 58 12.00 -9.62 0.43
CA HIS A 58 11.30 -10.82 0.87
C HIS A 58 10.11 -10.44 1.78
N LYS A 59 8.96 -11.13 1.63
CA LYS A 59 7.73 -10.83 2.41
C LYS A 59 7.95 -10.71 3.92
N LYS A 60 8.85 -11.52 4.51
CA LYS A 60 9.13 -11.46 5.97
C LYS A 60 9.70 -10.11 6.39
N VAL A 61 10.46 -9.44 5.50
CA VAL A 61 11.01 -8.09 5.75
C VAL A 61 9.86 -7.08 5.73
N VAL A 62 9.04 -7.13 4.69
CA VAL A 62 7.92 -6.20 4.52
C VAL A 62 6.87 -6.36 5.63
N PHE A 63 6.54 -7.60 6.01
CA PHE A 63 5.66 -7.86 7.15
C PHE A 63 6.21 -7.29 8.46
N ARG A 64 7.50 -7.46 8.74
CA ARG A 64 8.12 -6.90 9.94
C ARG A 64 8.10 -5.37 9.93
N ALA A 65 8.51 -4.75 8.83
CA ALA A 65 8.47 -3.30 8.67
C ALA A 65 7.06 -2.75 8.86
N PHE A 66 6.06 -3.40 8.24
CA PHE A 66 4.67 -3.00 8.36
C PHE A 66 4.11 -3.22 9.78
N SER A 67 4.46 -4.31 10.45
CA SER A 67 4.06 -4.53 11.86
C SER A 67 4.68 -3.48 12.78
N ILE A 68 5.96 -3.12 12.57
CA ILE A 68 6.61 -2.05 13.32
C ILE A 68 5.91 -0.71 13.04
N TYR A 69 5.57 -0.42 11.78
CA TYR A 69 4.83 0.79 11.40
C TYR A 69 3.49 0.90 12.15
N ILE A 70 2.72 -0.21 12.24
CA ILE A 70 1.46 -0.24 13.01
C ILE A 70 1.71 0.03 14.49
N ILE A 71 2.68 -0.65 15.11
CA ILE A 71 2.98 -0.49 16.54
C ILE A 71 3.40 0.95 16.83
N LEU A 72 4.32 1.51 16.04
CA LEU A 72 4.75 2.89 16.20
C LEU A 72 3.60 3.87 16.05
N GLY A 73 2.73 3.65 15.03
CA GLY A 73 1.59 4.53 14.75
C GLY A 73 0.49 4.49 15.82
N LEU A 74 0.32 3.36 16.50
CA LEU A 74 -0.67 3.21 17.58
C LEU A 74 -0.18 3.75 18.92
N PHE A 75 1.11 3.58 19.25
CA PHE A 75 1.59 3.77 20.61
C PHE A 75 2.58 4.93 20.78
N ILE A 76 3.29 5.35 19.73
CA ILE A 76 4.42 6.27 19.87
C ILE A 76 4.23 7.55 19.06
N PHE A 77 3.92 7.44 17.76
CA PHE A 77 3.86 8.59 16.85
C PHE A 77 2.58 8.57 16.02
N PRO A 78 2.02 9.72 15.64
CA PRO A 78 0.86 9.81 14.73
C PRO A 78 1.28 9.54 13.27
N LEU A 79 1.68 8.30 12.93
CA LEU A 79 2.25 7.95 11.63
C LEU A 79 1.23 7.64 10.54
N PHE A 80 -0.05 7.47 10.89
CA PHE A 80 -1.08 7.12 9.92
C PHE A 80 -1.62 8.35 9.22
N HIS A 81 -2.12 8.18 8.01
CA HIS A 81 -2.88 9.23 7.35
C HIS A 81 -4.06 9.67 8.23
N GLN A 82 -4.13 10.95 8.55
CA GLN A 82 -5.11 11.56 9.46
C GLN A 82 -4.92 11.24 10.96
N GLY A 83 -3.72 10.82 11.38
CA GLY A 83 -3.40 10.71 12.79
C GLY A 83 -2.72 9.42 13.22
N GLY A 84 -2.93 9.05 14.46
CA GLY A 84 -2.37 7.86 15.11
C GLY A 84 -2.97 7.73 16.50
N SER A 85 -2.39 6.94 17.34
CA SER A 85 -2.83 6.58 18.69
C SER A 85 -3.76 5.36 18.74
N ILE A 86 -3.98 4.84 19.94
CA ILE A 86 -4.87 3.70 20.19
C ILE A 86 -6.29 3.96 19.68
N GLY A 87 -6.77 5.22 19.73
CA GLY A 87 -8.08 5.59 19.19
C GLY A 87 -8.24 5.31 17.69
N TYR A 88 -7.15 5.19 16.93
CA TYR A 88 -7.21 4.84 15.51
C TYR A 88 -7.78 3.45 15.26
N LEU A 89 -7.68 2.53 16.24
CA LEU A 89 -8.31 1.20 16.20
C LEU A 89 -9.83 1.29 16.01
N LEU A 90 -10.49 2.34 16.51
CA LEU A 90 -11.93 2.51 16.40
C LEU A 90 -12.35 3.12 15.05
N THR A 91 -11.40 3.50 14.19
CA THR A 91 -11.70 4.11 12.91
C THR A 91 -11.85 3.05 11.80
N PRO A 92 -12.73 3.26 10.80
CA PRO A 92 -12.80 2.38 9.64
C PRO A 92 -11.47 2.25 8.88
N ASN A 93 -10.65 3.31 8.89
CA ASN A 93 -9.35 3.34 8.21
C ASN A 93 -8.40 2.25 8.72
N PHE A 94 -8.48 1.87 10.01
CA PHE A 94 -7.64 0.82 10.56
C PHE A 94 -7.90 -0.54 9.90
N GLY A 95 -9.15 -0.84 9.55
CA GLY A 95 -9.48 -2.06 8.82
C GLY A 95 -8.80 -2.14 7.45
N TYR A 96 -8.76 -1.01 6.72
CA TYR A 96 -8.04 -0.94 5.43
C TYR A 96 -6.53 -1.05 5.63
N LEU A 97 -6.00 -0.51 6.73
CA LEU A 97 -4.60 -0.68 7.11
C LEU A 97 -4.28 -2.15 7.38
N LEU A 98 -5.11 -2.87 8.15
CA LEU A 98 -4.97 -4.31 8.37
C LEU A 98 -5.05 -5.11 7.05
N GLY A 99 -5.84 -4.64 6.09
CA GLY A 99 -5.95 -5.21 4.75
C GLY A 99 -4.66 -5.22 3.94
N LEU A 100 -3.64 -4.47 4.35
CA LEU A 100 -2.32 -4.52 3.73
C LEU A 100 -1.58 -5.84 4.01
N TYR A 101 -1.92 -6.58 5.07
CA TYR A 101 -1.36 -7.92 5.32
C TYR A 101 -1.73 -8.94 4.21
N PRO A 102 -3.03 -9.17 3.89
CA PRO A 102 -3.38 -10.02 2.76
C PRO A 102 -2.86 -9.48 1.43
N LEU A 103 -2.80 -8.17 1.23
CA LEU A 103 -2.21 -7.58 0.02
C LEU A 103 -0.75 -8.00 -0.15
N ILE A 104 0.10 -7.84 0.88
CA ILE A 104 1.51 -8.28 0.86
C ILE A 104 1.60 -9.77 0.52
N LYS A 105 0.77 -10.61 1.15
CA LYS A 105 0.78 -12.06 0.93
C LYS A 105 0.45 -12.43 -0.51
N ILE A 106 -0.53 -11.76 -1.12
CA ILE A 106 -0.95 -12.05 -2.51
C ILE A 106 0.11 -11.57 -3.50
N ILE A 107 0.66 -10.37 -3.30
CA ILE A 107 1.72 -9.82 -4.17
C ILE A 107 3.00 -10.67 -4.08
N ASP A 108 3.36 -11.19 -2.89
CA ASP A 108 4.54 -12.05 -2.74
C ASP A 108 4.50 -13.33 -3.60
N ASN A 109 3.31 -13.80 -3.98
CA ASN A 109 3.20 -14.91 -4.93
C ASN A 109 3.84 -14.62 -6.29
N LEU A 110 4.05 -13.34 -6.64
CA LEU A 110 4.80 -12.95 -7.84
C LEU A 110 6.32 -13.18 -7.68
N ASN A 111 6.83 -13.13 -6.44
CA ASN A 111 8.26 -13.32 -6.16
C ASN A 111 8.73 -14.77 -6.38
N THR A 112 7.82 -15.72 -6.39
CA THR A 112 8.13 -17.15 -6.65
C THR A 112 8.30 -17.44 -8.15
N LYS A 113 8.05 -16.45 -9.03
CA LYS A 113 8.13 -16.61 -10.49
C LYS A 113 9.43 -16.02 -11.02
N ASN A 114 10.06 -16.73 -11.95
CA ASN A 114 11.30 -16.29 -12.59
C ASN A 114 11.10 -15.05 -13.47
N LYS A 115 9.88 -14.88 -14.03
CA LYS A 115 9.49 -13.68 -14.79
C LYS A 115 8.11 -13.22 -14.37
N ILE A 116 7.96 -11.92 -14.17
CA ILE A 116 6.67 -11.30 -13.82
C ILE A 116 5.99 -10.87 -15.13
N ASN A 117 5.04 -11.68 -15.61
CA ASN A 117 4.20 -11.28 -16.73
C ASN A 117 3.25 -10.16 -16.31
N VAL A 118 3.09 -9.14 -17.18
CA VAL A 118 2.21 -7.98 -16.95
C VAL A 118 0.77 -8.41 -16.59
N GLY A 119 0.21 -9.38 -17.31
CA GLY A 119 -1.15 -9.89 -17.03
C GLY A 119 -1.25 -10.56 -15.65
N ILE A 120 -0.22 -11.31 -15.25
CA ILE A 120 -0.17 -11.94 -13.92
C ILE A 120 -0.02 -10.88 -12.83
N PHE A 121 0.81 -9.85 -13.05
CA PHE A 121 0.98 -8.73 -12.12
C PHE A 121 -0.35 -8.00 -11.92
N LEU A 122 -1.02 -7.60 -13.00
CA LEU A 122 -2.31 -6.92 -12.91
C LEU A 122 -3.36 -7.80 -12.21
N LYS A 123 -3.48 -9.08 -12.59
CA LYS A 123 -4.40 -10.01 -11.94
C LYS A 123 -4.17 -10.09 -10.43
N ASN A 124 -2.91 -10.32 -9.99
CA ASN A 124 -2.61 -10.40 -8.57
C ASN A 124 -2.78 -9.04 -7.87
N GLY A 125 -2.44 -7.93 -8.53
CA GLY A 125 -2.68 -6.59 -8.03
C GLY A 125 -4.16 -6.31 -7.78
N PHE A 126 -5.03 -6.64 -8.75
CA PHE A 126 -6.48 -6.53 -8.58
C PHE A 126 -6.99 -7.38 -7.42
N ILE A 127 -6.59 -8.65 -7.33
CA ILE A 127 -6.99 -9.54 -6.23
C ILE A 127 -6.48 -9.00 -4.89
N ALA A 128 -5.25 -8.52 -4.82
CA ALA A 128 -4.63 -8.01 -3.60
C ALA A 128 -5.34 -6.74 -3.09
N ILE A 129 -5.62 -5.79 -3.98
CA ILE A 129 -6.36 -4.56 -3.63
C ILE A 129 -7.80 -4.90 -3.22
N SER A 130 -8.46 -5.81 -3.93
CA SER A 130 -9.80 -6.27 -3.55
C SER A 130 -9.81 -6.93 -2.17
N ALA A 131 -8.84 -7.79 -1.86
CA ALA A 131 -8.70 -8.42 -0.55
C ALA A 131 -8.47 -7.37 0.56
N MET A 132 -7.66 -6.34 0.30
CA MET A 132 -7.47 -5.21 1.22
C MET A 132 -8.79 -4.48 1.49
N HIS A 133 -9.54 -4.15 0.44
CA HIS A 133 -10.84 -3.48 0.59
C HIS A 133 -11.86 -4.35 1.31
N LEU A 134 -11.93 -5.63 1.02
CA LEU A 134 -12.80 -6.57 1.74
C LEU A 134 -12.46 -6.59 3.23
N THR A 135 -11.18 -6.67 3.59
CA THR A 135 -10.76 -6.61 5.01
C THR A 135 -11.21 -5.32 5.67
N GLY A 136 -11.06 -4.17 4.99
CA GLY A 136 -11.53 -2.87 5.48
C GLY A 136 -13.04 -2.82 5.70
N ILE A 137 -13.81 -3.35 4.74
CA ILE A 137 -15.27 -3.42 4.83
C ILE A 137 -15.69 -4.29 6.01
N PHE A 138 -15.13 -5.49 6.17
CA PHE A 138 -15.45 -6.37 7.30
C PHE A 138 -15.10 -5.74 8.65
N TYR A 139 -14.03 -4.97 8.72
CA TYR A 139 -13.64 -4.28 9.94
C TYR A 139 -14.54 -3.11 10.27
N SER A 140 -15.03 -2.37 9.29
CA SER A 140 -15.73 -1.09 9.45
C SER A 140 -17.12 -1.18 10.08
N GLN A 141 -17.54 -2.39 10.46
CA GLN A 141 -18.75 -2.76 11.25
C GLN A 141 -19.96 -1.81 11.29
N PHE A 142 -21.07 -2.39 11.06
CA PHE A 142 -22.50 -2.24 11.40
C PHE A 142 -23.15 -0.83 11.51
N ASN A 143 -22.62 0.18 12.15
CA ASN A 143 -23.38 1.41 12.40
C ASN A 143 -23.38 2.48 11.30
N LEU A 144 -22.49 2.39 10.31
CA LEU A 144 -22.45 3.26 9.13
C LEU A 144 -21.91 2.49 7.92
N PHE A 145 -22.28 1.22 7.80
CA PHE A 145 -21.76 0.32 6.79
C PHE A 145 -21.84 0.90 5.36
N LEU A 146 -23.02 1.36 4.95
CA LEU A 146 -23.21 1.91 3.59
C LEU A 146 -22.41 3.19 3.37
N TYR A 147 -22.33 4.06 4.36
CA TYR A 147 -21.52 5.27 4.26
C TYR A 147 -20.03 4.95 4.17
N ASN A 148 -19.54 4.04 5.01
CA ASN A 148 -18.14 3.61 5.01
C ASN A 148 -17.78 2.85 3.73
N LEU A 149 -18.67 2.00 3.23
CA LEU A 149 -18.53 1.33 1.94
C LEU A 149 -18.39 2.33 0.80
N GLY A 150 -19.26 3.34 0.72
CA GLY A 150 -19.20 4.39 -0.29
C GLY A 150 -17.91 5.21 -0.20
N LYS A 151 -17.61 5.76 0.99
CA LYS A 151 -16.50 6.68 1.19
C LYS A 151 -15.11 6.02 1.10
N TYR A 152 -14.92 4.87 1.73
CA TYR A 152 -13.58 4.27 1.89
C TYR A 152 -13.29 3.16 0.88
N SER A 153 -14.31 2.46 0.36
CA SER A 153 -14.11 1.42 -0.65
C SER A 153 -14.50 1.87 -2.04
N LEU A 154 -15.78 2.07 -2.35
CA LEU A 154 -16.23 2.38 -3.70
C LEU A 154 -15.62 3.67 -4.23
N GLY A 155 -15.47 4.70 -3.37
CA GLY A 155 -14.86 5.97 -3.73
C GLY A 155 -13.35 5.92 -3.97
N LYS A 156 -12.66 4.86 -3.55
CA LYS A 156 -11.18 4.78 -3.61
C LYS A 156 -10.63 3.59 -4.40
N ILE A 157 -11.36 2.48 -4.49
CA ILE A 157 -10.86 1.24 -5.11
C ILE A 157 -10.44 1.44 -6.57
N GLY A 158 -11.20 2.23 -7.32
CA GLY A 158 -10.86 2.56 -8.71
C GLY A 158 -9.52 3.27 -8.84
N TYR A 159 -9.24 4.22 -7.96
CA TYR A 159 -7.95 4.93 -7.92
C TYR A 159 -6.81 4.01 -7.52
N HIS A 160 -7.00 3.09 -6.56
CA HIS A 160 -6.00 2.10 -6.21
C HIS A 160 -5.68 1.15 -7.36
N PHE A 161 -6.68 0.74 -8.15
CA PHE A 161 -6.44 -0.06 -9.36
C PHE A 161 -5.67 0.74 -10.42
N LEU A 162 -6.00 2.01 -10.59
CA LEU A 162 -5.32 2.89 -11.54
C LEU A 162 -3.83 3.01 -11.20
N MET A 163 -3.46 3.00 -9.92
CA MET A 163 -2.06 3.06 -9.49
C MET A 163 -1.24 1.80 -9.79
N LEU A 164 -1.85 0.71 -10.25
CA LEU A 164 -1.11 -0.46 -10.74
C LEU A 164 -0.40 -0.18 -12.07
N PHE A 165 -0.95 0.70 -12.91
CA PHE A 165 -0.39 0.97 -14.25
C PHE A 165 0.98 1.64 -14.21
N PRO A 166 1.24 2.71 -13.44
CA PRO A 166 2.60 3.25 -13.31
C PRO A 166 3.59 2.25 -12.76
N LEU A 167 3.17 1.30 -11.90
CA LEU A 167 4.06 0.25 -11.39
C LEU A 167 4.54 -0.72 -12.47
N LEU A 168 3.82 -0.86 -13.58
CA LEU A 168 4.25 -1.70 -14.72
C LEU A 168 5.61 -1.27 -15.28
N LEU A 169 5.91 0.03 -15.26
CA LEU A 169 7.19 0.57 -15.73
C LEU A 169 8.37 0.08 -14.88
N LEU A 170 8.11 -0.30 -13.62
CA LEU A 170 9.14 -0.73 -12.66
C LEU A 170 9.35 -2.26 -12.65
N ILE A 171 8.50 -3.04 -13.33
CA ILE A 171 8.61 -4.52 -13.32
C ILE A 171 9.93 -4.97 -13.90
N LYS A 172 10.31 -4.50 -15.11
CA LYS A 172 11.56 -4.88 -15.76
C LYS A 172 12.81 -4.49 -14.94
N PRO A 173 12.96 -3.24 -14.43
CA PRO A 173 14.03 -2.89 -13.51
C PRO A 173 14.10 -3.80 -12.27
N ILE A 174 12.97 -4.13 -11.67
CA ILE A 174 12.93 -5.02 -10.49
C ILE A 174 13.39 -6.44 -10.84
N GLU A 175 12.97 -6.99 -11.96
CA GLU A 175 13.46 -8.29 -12.44
C GLU A 175 14.98 -8.30 -12.62
N HIS A 176 15.52 -7.27 -13.25
CA HIS A 176 16.97 -7.14 -13.45
C HIS A 176 17.73 -7.11 -12.12
N LEU A 177 17.21 -6.37 -11.13
CA LEU A 177 17.80 -6.33 -9.78
C LEU A 177 17.78 -7.68 -9.06
N LYS A 178 16.78 -8.54 -9.35
CA LYS A 178 16.69 -9.88 -8.75
C LYS A 178 17.65 -10.89 -9.39
N HIS A 179 17.90 -10.78 -10.69
CA HIS A 179 18.84 -11.67 -11.39
C HIS A 179 20.30 -11.41 -11.05
N ASN A 180 20.62 -10.22 -10.52
CA ASN A 180 21.98 -9.81 -10.15
C ASN A 180 22.29 -10.03 -8.64
N LYS A 181 21.36 -10.63 -7.90
CA LYS A 181 21.58 -11.06 -6.51
C LYS A 181 21.79 -12.57 -6.42
#